data_d11b9ae684dfa61e1e7116ebc8c102f5
#
_entry.id   d11b9ae684dfa61e1e7116ebc8c102f5
#
_cell.length_a   1.000
_cell.length_b   1.000
_cell.length_c   1.000
_cell.angle_alpha   90.00
_cell.angle_beta   90.00
_cell.angle_gamma   90.00
#
_symmetry.space_group_name_H-M   'P 1'
#
loop_
_entity.id
_entity.type
_entity.pdbx_description
1 polymer ?
#
loop_
_entity_poly.entity_id
_entity_poly.type
_entity_poly.pdbx_seq_one_letter_code
_entity_poly.pdbx_strand_id
1 'polypeptide(L)'
;MKKCLLLGMLLLALRTASLAQANRIQFAEYDLPNGLKVILHRDNSTPIVAVTVMYHVGSKNENPERTGFAHFFEHLLFEGSEYMKRGDFDRLNKGAGGLNNANTSNDRTFYYQVFPSNQLELGLWMESERMLHAKIDQGGVDTQREVVKEEKRQRIDNQPYGSILSETVKRAYRVHPYRWPTIGSMEHLNAATLAEFVAFYKEFYVPNNAILSIAGDIKIEDTKQLIDKYFSDIPKGTKEIYRPDATEPEQTAEVRDNIYDNITLPGVIQAYHIPAQGTEDYYALNMLTTLLADGQSSRFNREIKDKQQKVVAAAAFPFALEAPGLFITYAIANMSVKPEDVEAALDAEVAKVQNELIGETEFQKLRNQNENEFVNRNSTVAGVAESLANYEMYFGDADLINTELERYNKVTREDIQRVAKKYLIKPNRVVLYYLPQSAKPAPEEKEAVKIEATPPAQPTPVPAEQPAGSKKKKKN
;
A
#
# COMPACT_ATOMS: atom_id res chain seq x y z
N MET A 1 23.26 -52.10 -25.77
CA MET A 1 22.13 -51.20 -25.89
C MET A 1 21.68 -50.58 -24.54
N LYS A 2 21.42 -51.34 -23.46
CA LYS A 2 20.99 -50.78 -22.15
C LYS A 2 21.94 -49.76 -21.52
N LYS A 3 23.29 -49.95 -21.64
CA LYS A 3 24.29 -49.00 -21.11
C LYS A 3 24.34 -47.65 -21.89
N CYS A 4 24.13 -47.69 -23.21
CA CYS A 4 24.06 -46.45 -24.01
C CYS A 4 22.77 -45.66 -23.76
N LEU A 5 21.68 -46.35 -23.47
CA LEU A 5 20.39 -45.68 -23.10
C LEU A 5 20.49 -44.97 -21.74
N LEU A 6 21.13 -45.61 -20.75
CA LEU A 6 21.36 -45.01 -19.43
C LEU A 6 22.30 -43.77 -19.49
N LEU A 7 23.35 -43.84 -20.33
CA LEU A 7 24.26 -42.71 -20.53
C LEU A 7 23.57 -41.53 -21.25
N GLY A 8 22.72 -41.85 -22.23
CA GLY A 8 21.88 -40.85 -22.92
C GLY A 8 20.86 -40.15 -22.00
N MET A 9 20.20 -40.91 -21.11
CA MET A 9 19.27 -40.33 -20.11
C MET A 9 20.03 -39.51 -19.07
N LEU A 10 21.22 -39.91 -18.64
CA LEU A 10 22.05 -39.16 -17.69
C LEU A 10 22.55 -37.84 -18.30
N LEU A 11 22.94 -37.82 -19.55
CA LEU A 11 23.37 -36.64 -20.31
C LEU A 11 22.17 -35.70 -20.58
N LEU A 12 20.97 -36.23 -20.81
CA LEU A 12 19.76 -35.43 -20.98
C LEU A 12 19.32 -34.80 -19.64
N ALA A 13 19.39 -35.55 -18.53
CA ALA A 13 19.11 -35.06 -17.19
C ALA A 13 20.11 -33.98 -16.73
N LEU A 14 21.39 -34.13 -17.08
CA LEU A 14 22.42 -33.12 -16.83
C LEU A 14 22.18 -31.83 -17.64
N ARG A 15 21.73 -31.97 -18.89
CA ARG A 15 21.40 -30.79 -19.73
C ARG A 15 20.14 -30.07 -19.24
N THR A 16 19.11 -30.77 -18.78
CA THR A 16 17.87 -30.16 -18.22
C THR A 16 18.15 -29.48 -16.89
N ALA A 17 19.00 -30.08 -16.03
CA ALA A 17 19.43 -29.43 -14.78
C ALA A 17 20.26 -28.16 -15.04
N SER A 18 21.13 -28.18 -16.08
CA SER A 18 21.95 -27.02 -16.48
C SER A 18 21.11 -25.88 -17.06
N LEU A 19 20.03 -26.20 -17.81
CA LEU A 19 19.13 -25.20 -18.38
C LEU A 19 18.21 -24.57 -17.29
N ALA A 20 17.78 -25.36 -16.31
CA ALA A 20 17.02 -24.86 -15.17
C ALA A 20 17.85 -23.91 -14.29
N GLN A 21 19.15 -24.15 -14.19
CA GLN A 21 20.06 -23.27 -13.44
C GLN A 21 20.43 -21.99 -14.20
N ALA A 22 20.36 -22.00 -15.55
CA ALA A 22 20.67 -20.85 -16.39
C ALA A 22 19.65 -19.70 -16.30
N ASN A 23 18.44 -19.96 -15.79
CA ASN A 23 17.37 -18.99 -15.69
C ASN A 23 17.14 -18.44 -14.26
N ARG A 24 17.94 -18.90 -13.27
CA ARG A 24 17.82 -18.39 -11.90
C ARG A 24 18.52 -17.06 -11.74
N ILE A 25 17.86 -16.12 -11.07
CA ILE A 25 18.45 -14.86 -10.62
C ILE A 25 19.43 -15.20 -9.49
N GLN A 26 20.74 -15.07 -9.78
CA GLN A 26 21.80 -15.32 -8.81
C GLN A 26 22.07 -14.05 -8.01
N PHE A 27 22.15 -14.14 -6.68
CA PHE A 27 22.48 -13.02 -5.83
C PHE A 27 23.35 -13.46 -4.66
N ALA A 28 24.01 -12.51 -4.04
CA ALA A 28 24.71 -12.66 -2.77
C ALA A 28 23.97 -11.84 -1.71
N GLU A 29 23.85 -12.37 -0.50
CA GLU A 29 23.26 -11.65 0.62
C GLU A 29 24.12 -11.77 1.87
N TYR A 30 24.09 -10.74 2.71
CA TYR A 30 24.78 -10.72 4.00
C TYR A 30 24.25 -9.56 4.86
N ASP A 31 24.56 -9.61 6.14
CA ASP A 31 24.21 -8.55 7.10
C ASP A 31 25.46 -7.78 7.52
N LEU A 32 25.36 -6.43 7.58
CA LEU A 32 26.37 -5.62 8.22
C LEU A 32 26.25 -5.71 9.76
N PRO A 33 27.34 -5.41 10.51
CA PRO A 33 27.30 -5.45 11.98
C PRO A 33 26.24 -4.54 12.62
N ASN A 34 25.85 -3.47 11.92
CA ASN A 34 24.77 -2.59 12.35
C ASN A 34 23.35 -3.10 12.04
N GLY A 35 23.24 -4.29 11.43
CA GLY A 35 21.99 -4.95 11.13
C GLY A 35 21.36 -4.57 9.79
N LEU A 36 22.07 -3.82 8.93
CA LEU A 36 21.62 -3.57 7.55
C LEU A 36 21.73 -4.87 6.75
N LYS A 37 20.61 -5.35 6.21
CA LYS A 37 20.60 -6.47 5.25
C LYS A 37 21.04 -5.94 3.89
N VAL A 38 21.97 -6.66 3.23
CA VAL A 38 22.49 -6.33 1.91
C VAL A 38 22.21 -7.47 0.93
N ILE A 39 21.67 -7.14 -0.25
CA ILE A 39 21.42 -8.08 -1.33
C ILE A 39 22.04 -7.54 -2.62
N LEU A 40 22.87 -8.36 -3.29
CA LEU A 40 23.64 -7.96 -4.47
C LEU A 40 23.35 -8.91 -5.64
N HIS A 41 22.78 -8.39 -6.71
CA HIS A 41 22.57 -9.14 -7.96
C HIS A 41 23.44 -8.56 -9.07
N ARG A 42 24.28 -9.42 -9.68
CA ARG A 42 25.13 -9.03 -10.81
C ARG A 42 24.46 -9.34 -12.13
N ASP A 43 24.22 -8.31 -12.92
CA ASP A 43 23.77 -8.40 -14.32
C ASP A 43 24.55 -7.39 -15.18
N ASN A 44 25.48 -7.85 -16.00
CA ASN A 44 26.28 -7.00 -16.90
C ASN A 44 25.72 -6.96 -18.32
N SER A 45 24.49 -7.31 -18.55
CA SER A 45 23.84 -7.24 -19.86
C SER A 45 23.74 -5.79 -20.37
N THR A 46 23.64 -4.84 -19.44
CA THR A 46 23.64 -3.40 -19.71
C THR A 46 24.50 -2.66 -18.68
N PRO A 47 25.19 -1.56 -19.06
CA PRO A 47 26.08 -0.83 -18.16
C PRO A 47 25.31 0.12 -17.22
N ILE A 48 24.34 -0.41 -16.50
CA ILE A 48 23.51 0.33 -15.53
C ILE A 48 23.45 -0.41 -14.19
N VAL A 49 23.20 0.31 -13.12
CA VAL A 49 23.03 -0.21 -11.77
C VAL A 49 21.85 0.45 -11.07
N ALA A 50 21.03 -0.34 -10.40
CA ALA A 50 20.04 0.13 -9.45
C ALA A 50 20.58 0.04 -8.03
N VAL A 51 20.52 1.14 -7.28
CA VAL A 51 20.81 1.22 -5.84
C VAL A 51 19.49 1.51 -5.14
N THR A 52 19.05 0.60 -4.28
CA THR A 52 17.74 0.71 -3.64
C THR A 52 17.83 0.50 -2.13
N VAL A 53 17.06 1.27 -1.37
CA VAL A 53 16.89 1.08 0.07
C VAL A 53 15.41 0.94 0.39
N MET A 54 15.06 -0.16 1.04
CA MET A 54 13.71 -0.44 1.52
C MET A 54 13.69 -0.40 3.04
N TYR A 55 12.89 0.50 3.61
CA TYR A 55 12.64 0.56 5.04
C TYR A 55 11.34 -0.15 5.37
N HIS A 56 11.38 -1.05 6.36
CA HIS A 56 10.17 -1.74 6.84
C HIS A 56 9.36 -0.82 7.75
N VAL A 57 8.90 0.26 7.19
CA VAL A 57 8.02 1.25 7.79
C VAL A 57 7.06 1.80 6.75
N GLY A 58 5.79 1.79 7.07
CA GLY A 58 4.71 2.34 6.25
C GLY A 58 3.63 2.97 7.11
N SER A 59 2.50 3.29 6.53
CA SER A 59 1.43 3.96 7.26
C SER A 59 0.89 3.13 8.45
N LYS A 60 1.04 1.82 8.47
CA LYS A 60 0.63 0.98 9.62
C LYS A 60 1.39 1.28 10.90
N ASN A 61 2.62 1.81 10.79
CA ASN A 61 3.48 2.12 11.94
C ASN A 61 3.19 3.49 12.56
N GLU A 62 2.24 4.23 12.03
CA GLU A 62 1.90 5.57 12.46
C GLU A 62 0.99 5.59 13.70
N ASN A 63 1.06 6.66 14.45
CA ASN A 63 0.06 6.94 15.49
C ASN A 63 -1.29 7.27 14.82
N PRO A 64 -2.41 6.66 15.26
CA PRO A 64 -3.76 6.94 14.73
C PRO A 64 -4.14 8.43 14.72
N GLU A 65 -3.56 9.25 15.60
CA GLU A 65 -3.79 10.69 15.70
C GLU A 65 -2.74 11.52 14.93
N ARG A 66 -1.80 10.86 14.22
CA ARG A 66 -0.70 11.45 13.46
C ARG A 66 -0.42 10.65 12.21
N THR A 67 -1.40 10.55 11.32
CA THR A 67 -1.28 9.77 10.08
C THR A 67 -0.65 10.57 8.96
N GLY A 68 0.03 9.88 8.03
CA GLY A 68 0.71 10.46 6.88
C GLY A 68 2.22 10.63 7.07
N PHE A 69 2.80 10.19 8.18
CA PHE A 69 4.22 10.38 8.49
C PHE A 69 5.14 9.58 7.56
N ALA A 70 4.82 8.32 7.29
CA ALA A 70 5.65 7.50 6.41
C ALA A 70 5.74 8.10 4.99
N HIS A 71 4.62 8.52 4.43
CA HIS A 71 4.59 9.20 3.14
C HIS A 71 5.26 10.58 3.20
N PHE A 72 5.11 11.30 4.30
CA PHE A 72 5.79 12.57 4.49
C PHE A 72 7.31 12.39 4.46
N PHE A 73 7.83 11.32 5.07
CA PHE A 73 9.26 10.98 5.02
C PHE A 73 9.72 10.56 3.64
N GLU A 74 8.86 9.96 2.82
CA GLU A 74 9.18 9.74 1.41
C GLU A 74 9.64 11.04 0.75
N HIS A 75 8.94 12.15 1.00
CA HIS A 75 9.30 13.49 0.49
C HIS A 75 10.48 14.13 1.26
N LEU A 76 10.42 14.09 2.58
CA LEU A 76 11.34 14.83 3.44
C LEU A 76 12.78 14.35 3.28
N LEU A 77 13.01 13.07 2.98
CA LEU A 77 14.35 12.51 2.77
C LEU A 77 14.97 12.88 1.40
N PHE A 78 14.32 13.72 0.59
CA PHE A 78 14.89 14.40 -0.57
C PHE A 78 15.30 15.85 -0.28
N GLU A 79 14.97 16.40 0.90
CA GLU A 79 15.22 17.80 1.25
C GLU A 79 16.71 18.12 1.45
N GLY A 80 17.53 17.10 1.63
CA GLY A 80 18.97 17.22 1.79
C GLY A 80 19.52 16.51 3.03
N SER A 81 20.82 16.60 3.19
CA SER A 81 21.55 16.03 4.31
C SER A 81 22.54 17.06 4.88
N GLU A 82 23.41 16.62 5.78
CA GLU A 82 24.51 17.44 6.26
C GLU A 82 25.42 17.91 5.11
N TYR A 83 25.64 17.05 4.10
CA TYR A 83 26.56 17.31 2.98
C TYR A 83 25.83 17.60 1.66
N MET A 84 24.51 17.51 1.62
CA MET A 84 23.68 17.86 0.45
C MET A 84 22.68 18.95 0.79
N LYS A 85 22.66 20.01 -0.01
CA LYS A 85 21.65 21.07 0.10
C LYS A 85 20.33 20.61 -0.53
N ARG A 86 19.24 21.30 -0.21
CA ARG A 86 17.96 21.14 -0.88
C ARG A 86 18.12 21.20 -2.41
N GLY A 87 17.57 20.22 -3.13
CA GLY A 87 17.67 20.07 -4.57
C GLY A 87 18.96 19.45 -5.08
N ASP A 88 19.97 19.26 -4.23
CA ASP A 88 21.21 18.59 -4.63
C ASP A 88 20.99 17.12 -4.96
N PHE A 89 20.06 16.45 -4.29
CA PHE A 89 19.73 15.05 -4.55
C PHE A 89 19.35 14.86 -6.03
N ASP A 90 18.39 15.61 -6.50
CA ASP A 90 17.97 15.59 -7.90
C ASP A 90 19.05 16.08 -8.86
N ARG A 91 19.75 17.14 -8.49
CA ARG A 91 20.81 17.72 -9.33
C ARG A 91 21.98 16.73 -9.53
N LEU A 92 22.43 16.08 -8.46
CA LEU A 92 23.51 15.10 -8.53
C LEU A 92 23.08 13.86 -9.32
N ASN A 93 21.86 13.34 -9.05
CA ASN A 93 21.32 12.18 -9.74
C ASN A 93 21.21 12.44 -11.25
N LYS A 94 20.54 13.52 -11.65
CA LYS A 94 20.37 13.90 -13.08
C LYS A 94 21.71 14.24 -13.73
N GLY A 95 22.60 14.94 -13.00
CA GLY A 95 23.95 15.28 -13.49
C GLY A 95 24.82 14.04 -13.77
N ALA A 96 24.60 12.95 -13.06
CA ALA A 96 25.24 11.66 -13.28
C ALA A 96 24.54 10.79 -14.34
N GLY A 97 23.50 11.29 -14.99
CA GLY A 97 22.70 10.53 -15.98
C GLY A 97 21.74 9.52 -15.31
N GLY A 98 21.44 9.70 -14.04
CA GLY A 98 20.57 8.82 -13.27
C GLY A 98 19.10 9.27 -13.27
N LEU A 99 18.26 8.37 -12.78
CA LEU A 99 16.88 8.64 -12.41
C LEU A 99 16.65 8.14 -10.98
N ASN A 100 15.75 8.77 -10.26
CA ASN A 100 15.38 8.37 -8.90
C ASN A 100 13.87 8.50 -8.70
N ASN A 101 13.36 7.77 -7.75
CA ASN A 101 12.01 7.95 -7.22
C ASN A 101 11.90 7.24 -5.86
N ALA A 102 10.71 7.40 -5.23
CA ALA A 102 10.36 6.67 -4.03
C ALA A 102 8.86 6.32 -4.05
N ASN A 103 8.44 5.44 -3.16
CA ASN A 103 7.04 5.16 -2.91
C ASN A 103 6.82 4.64 -1.48
N THR A 104 5.63 4.92 -0.95
CA THR A 104 5.20 4.47 0.37
C THR A 104 3.94 3.61 0.25
N SER A 105 3.95 2.47 0.94
CA SER A 105 2.77 1.63 1.13
C SER A 105 2.34 1.62 2.61
N ASN A 106 1.37 0.79 2.92
CA ASN A 106 1.00 0.56 4.32
C ASN A 106 2.12 -0.11 5.13
N ASP A 107 3.00 -0.87 4.48
CA ASP A 107 3.99 -1.73 5.15
C ASP A 107 5.43 -1.26 4.99
N ARG A 108 5.75 -0.52 3.92
CA ARG A 108 7.12 -0.14 3.57
C ARG A 108 7.23 1.25 2.94
N THR A 109 8.44 1.83 3.05
CA THR A 109 8.89 2.97 2.26
C THR A 109 10.12 2.56 1.45
N PHE A 110 10.11 2.82 0.14
CA PHE A 110 11.11 2.36 -0.80
C PHE A 110 11.70 3.53 -1.58
N TYR A 111 13.03 3.61 -1.59
CA TYR A 111 13.81 4.58 -2.36
C TYR A 111 14.65 3.85 -3.38
N TYR A 112 14.74 4.38 -4.59
CA TYR A 112 15.59 3.80 -5.61
C TYR A 112 16.22 4.82 -6.53
N GLN A 113 17.40 4.49 -7.00
CA GLN A 113 18.16 5.25 -7.98
C GLN A 113 18.69 4.28 -9.03
N VAL A 114 18.65 4.69 -10.30
CA VAL A 114 19.26 3.92 -11.39
C VAL A 114 20.27 4.80 -12.09
N PHE A 115 21.50 4.32 -12.22
CA PHE A 115 22.62 5.06 -12.78
C PHE A 115 23.33 4.27 -13.87
N PRO A 116 24.14 4.90 -14.74
CA PRO A 116 25.26 4.25 -15.39
C PRO A 116 26.16 3.58 -14.34
N SER A 117 26.65 2.36 -14.61
CA SER A 117 27.33 1.54 -13.59
C SER A 117 28.58 2.19 -12.98
N ASN A 118 29.25 3.10 -13.71
CA ASN A 118 30.38 3.88 -13.18
C ASN A 118 30.01 4.92 -12.12
N GLN A 119 28.73 5.11 -11.83
CA GLN A 119 28.19 6.01 -10.79
C GLN A 119 27.69 5.25 -9.55
N LEU A 120 27.98 3.95 -9.43
CA LEU A 120 27.57 3.15 -8.26
C LEU A 120 27.99 3.79 -6.94
N GLU A 121 29.22 4.30 -6.84
CA GLU A 121 29.73 4.91 -5.62
C GLU A 121 28.93 6.17 -5.24
N LEU A 122 28.53 6.99 -6.21
CA LEU A 122 27.68 8.14 -5.98
C LEU A 122 26.32 7.72 -5.40
N GLY A 123 25.69 6.69 -5.98
CA GLY A 123 24.41 6.18 -5.50
C GLY A 123 24.50 5.66 -4.07
N LEU A 124 25.53 4.92 -3.74
CA LEU A 124 25.79 4.43 -2.37
C LEU A 124 26.01 5.56 -1.38
N TRP A 125 26.82 6.54 -1.74
CA TRP A 125 27.03 7.72 -0.91
C TRP A 125 25.73 8.50 -0.66
N MET A 126 24.92 8.72 -1.70
CA MET A 126 23.63 9.43 -1.57
C MET A 126 22.67 8.71 -0.64
N GLU A 127 22.58 7.37 -0.71
CA GLU A 127 21.72 6.60 0.19
C GLU A 127 22.25 6.53 1.62
N SER A 128 23.58 6.49 1.82
CA SER A 128 24.16 6.56 3.16
C SER A 128 23.92 7.93 3.82
N GLU A 129 23.99 9.02 3.04
CA GLU A 129 23.63 10.36 3.49
C GLU A 129 22.16 10.46 3.90
N ARG A 130 21.27 9.86 3.13
CA ARG A 130 19.84 9.77 3.44
C ARG A 130 19.60 9.03 4.75
N MET A 131 20.33 7.93 4.99
CA MET A 131 20.13 7.08 6.16
C MET A 131 20.72 7.70 7.43
N LEU A 132 21.89 8.33 7.34
CA LEU A 132 22.64 8.83 8.53
C LEU A 132 22.43 10.32 8.78
N HIS A 133 22.51 11.13 7.72
CA HIS A 133 22.67 12.57 7.83
C HIS A 133 21.48 13.37 7.30
N ALA A 134 20.31 12.72 7.10
CA ALA A 134 19.13 13.42 6.60
C ALA A 134 18.80 14.64 7.47
N LYS A 135 18.65 15.78 6.82
CA LYS A 135 18.38 17.05 7.48
C LYS A 135 16.89 17.22 7.75
N ILE A 136 16.47 16.94 8.98
CA ILE A 136 15.09 17.09 9.43
C ILE A 136 14.98 18.41 10.19
N ASP A 137 14.65 19.49 9.49
CA ASP A 137 14.51 20.83 10.06
C ASP A 137 13.13 21.44 9.79
N GLN A 138 12.83 22.54 10.48
CA GLN A 138 11.53 23.21 10.36
C GLN A 138 11.25 23.69 8.92
N GLY A 139 12.28 24.17 8.22
CA GLY A 139 12.12 24.65 6.84
C GLY A 139 11.76 23.54 5.87
N GLY A 140 12.39 22.35 6.00
CA GLY A 140 12.05 21.15 5.24
C GLY A 140 10.62 20.68 5.53
N VAL A 141 10.28 20.57 6.82
CA VAL A 141 8.95 20.16 7.25
C VAL A 141 7.87 21.11 6.73
N ASP A 142 8.05 22.42 6.85
CA ASP A 142 7.05 23.40 6.39
C ASP A 142 6.88 23.36 4.88
N THR A 143 7.98 23.21 4.12
CA THR A 143 7.92 23.08 2.66
C THR A 143 7.19 21.81 2.25
N GLN A 144 7.60 20.66 2.76
CA GLN A 144 7.02 19.38 2.37
C GLN A 144 5.58 19.21 2.87
N ARG A 145 5.21 19.88 3.97
CA ARG A 145 3.81 19.94 4.41
C ARG A 145 2.90 20.52 3.31
N GLU A 146 3.30 21.63 2.69
CA GLU A 146 2.50 22.22 1.62
C GLU A 146 2.53 21.37 0.34
N VAL A 147 3.66 20.73 0.02
CA VAL A 147 3.76 19.80 -1.14
C VAL A 147 2.82 18.60 -0.96
N VAL A 148 2.87 17.91 0.17
CA VAL A 148 2.02 16.73 0.44
C VAL A 148 0.54 17.09 0.52
N LYS A 149 0.21 18.29 1.07
CA LYS A 149 -1.15 18.80 1.08
C LYS A 149 -1.66 19.06 -0.33
N GLU A 150 -0.82 19.64 -1.19
CA GLU A 150 -1.20 19.90 -2.58
C GLU A 150 -1.33 18.58 -3.37
N GLU A 151 -0.43 17.63 -3.13
CA GLU A 151 -0.54 16.30 -3.73
C GLU A 151 -1.86 15.62 -3.34
N LYS A 152 -2.24 15.68 -2.05
CA LYS A 152 -3.50 15.13 -1.59
C LYS A 152 -4.69 15.79 -2.31
N ARG A 153 -4.66 17.12 -2.46
CA ARG A 153 -5.72 17.82 -3.22
C ARG A 153 -5.77 17.35 -4.67
N GLN A 154 -4.61 17.26 -5.33
CA GLN A 154 -4.54 16.93 -6.76
C GLN A 154 -4.86 15.47 -7.05
N ARG A 155 -4.42 14.54 -6.21
CA ARG A 155 -4.58 13.11 -6.46
C ARG A 155 -5.83 12.50 -5.85
N ILE A 156 -6.37 13.12 -4.79
CA ILE A 156 -7.50 12.56 -4.05
C ILE A 156 -8.68 13.51 -4.04
N ASP A 157 -8.53 14.70 -3.43
CA ASP A 157 -9.68 15.54 -3.08
C ASP A 157 -10.35 16.16 -4.33
N ASN A 158 -9.57 16.48 -5.38
CA ASN A 158 -10.06 17.05 -6.63
C ASN A 158 -10.27 16.02 -7.75
N GLN A 159 -9.96 14.75 -7.53
CA GLN A 159 -10.15 13.71 -8.53
C GLN A 159 -11.51 13.03 -8.35
N PRO A 160 -12.30 12.89 -9.42
CA PRO A 160 -13.48 12.03 -9.39
C PRO A 160 -13.08 10.63 -8.88
N TYR A 161 -13.82 10.12 -7.90
CA TYR A 161 -13.56 8.82 -7.27
C TYR A 161 -12.19 8.71 -6.56
N GLY A 162 -11.46 9.81 -6.34
CA GLY A 162 -10.12 9.79 -5.74
C GLY A 162 -10.08 9.23 -4.33
N SER A 163 -11.18 9.30 -3.60
CA SER A 163 -11.30 8.79 -2.23
C SER A 163 -11.67 7.29 -2.13
N ILE A 164 -11.82 6.55 -3.25
CA ILE A 164 -12.28 5.15 -3.23
C ILE A 164 -11.49 4.31 -2.24
N LEU A 165 -10.17 4.29 -2.34
CA LEU A 165 -9.34 3.45 -1.46
C LEU A 165 -9.46 3.87 -0.01
N SER A 166 -9.35 5.17 0.29
CA SER A 166 -9.43 5.69 1.66
C SER A 166 -10.79 5.44 2.32
N GLU A 167 -11.88 5.63 1.59
CA GLU A 167 -13.22 5.36 2.12
C GLU A 167 -13.51 3.86 2.25
N THR A 168 -12.90 3.04 1.40
CA THR A 168 -13.02 1.57 1.49
C THR A 168 -12.27 1.04 2.71
N VAL A 169 -10.98 1.37 2.87
CA VAL A 169 -10.19 0.85 4.00
C VAL A 169 -10.71 1.34 5.36
N LYS A 170 -11.22 2.57 5.43
CA LYS A 170 -11.84 3.14 6.63
C LYS A 170 -13.05 2.32 7.13
N ARG A 171 -13.78 1.66 6.24
CA ARG A 171 -14.95 0.84 6.56
C ARG A 171 -14.61 -0.63 6.68
N ALA A 172 -13.59 -1.09 5.97
CA ALA A 172 -13.16 -2.47 6.03
C ALA A 172 -12.41 -2.77 7.33
N TYR A 173 -11.56 -1.86 7.79
CA TYR A 173 -10.79 -2.08 9.01
C TYR A 173 -11.33 -1.25 10.18
N ARG A 174 -11.62 -1.93 11.28
CA ARG A 174 -12.11 -1.31 12.54
C ARG A 174 -10.99 -1.03 13.52
N VAL A 175 -10.02 -1.95 13.59
CA VAL A 175 -8.94 -1.96 14.59
C VAL A 175 -7.58 -1.83 13.93
N HIS A 176 -7.35 -2.57 12.84
CA HIS A 176 -6.04 -2.63 12.19
C HIS A 176 -5.64 -1.26 11.61
N PRO A 177 -4.35 -0.86 11.71
CA PRO A 177 -3.84 0.41 11.17
C PRO A 177 -4.02 0.60 9.65
N TYR A 178 -4.37 -0.43 8.89
CA TYR A 178 -4.71 -0.29 7.48
C TYR A 178 -5.97 0.55 7.22
N ARG A 179 -6.68 0.96 8.26
CA ARG A 179 -7.90 1.79 8.16
C ARG A 179 -7.68 3.25 7.72
N TRP A 180 -6.43 3.71 7.66
CA TRP A 180 -6.12 5.05 7.13
C TRP A 180 -5.22 5.00 5.91
N PRO A 181 -5.36 5.98 4.99
CA PRO A 181 -4.55 6.05 3.78
C PRO A 181 -3.10 6.46 4.09
N THR A 182 -2.17 6.05 3.24
CA THR A 182 -0.74 6.37 3.36
C THR A 182 -0.47 7.88 3.38
N ILE A 183 -1.23 8.66 2.62
CA ILE A 183 -1.06 10.13 2.57
C ILE A 183 -1.53 10.84 3.86
N GLY A 184 -2.27 10.16 4.72
CA GLY A 184 -2.77 10.71 5.98
C GLY A 184 -3.91 11.73 5.84
N SER A 185 -4.22 12.42 6.95
CA SER A 185 -5.21 13.48 6.98
C SER A 185 -4.57 14.87 7.00
N MET A 186 -5.27 15.87 6.43
CA MET A 186 -4.82 17.27 6.43
C MET A 186 -4.72 17.82 7.86
N GLU A 187 -5.62 17.39 8.75
CA GLU A 187 -5.61 17.78 10.17
C GLU A 187 -4.32 17.30 10.83
N HIS A 188 -3.97 16.01 10.67
CA HIS A 188 -2.77 15.43 11.26
C HIS A 188 -1.50 16.06 10.69
N LEU A 189 -1.43 16.30 9.38
CA LEU A 189 -0.28 16.95 8.73
C LEU A 189 -0.07 18.39 9.23
N ASN A 190 -1.16 19.12 9.51
CA ASN A 190 -1.07 20.47 10.05
C ASN A 190 -0.68 20.48 11.54
N ALA A 191 -1.14 19.51 12.33
CA ALA A 191 -0.85 19.41 13.76
C ALA A 191 0.55 18.84 14.07
N ALA A 192 1.18 18.16 13.11
CA ALA A 192 2.47 17.51 13.30
C ALA A 192 3.61 18.50 13.60
N THR A 193 4.38 18.20 14.63
CA THR A 193 5.52 19.00 15.10
C THR A 193 6.85 18.46 14.59
N LEU A 194 7.88 19.33 14.52
CA LEU A 194 9.24 18.90 14.17
C LEU A 194 9.76 17.79 15.10
N ALA A 195 9.45 17.85 16.39
CA ALA A 195 9.90 16.85 17.36
C ALA A 195 9.32 15.46 17.06
N GLU A 196 8.05 15.38 16.62
CA GLU A 196 7.40 14.13 16.22
C GLU A 196 8.05 13.56 14.95
N PHE A 197 8.37 14.41 13.97
CA PHE A 197 9.11 13.98 12.77
C PHE A 197 10.50 13.43 13.12
N VAL A 198 11.28 14.15 13.95
CA VAL A 198 12.61 13.69 14.38
C VAL A 198 12.50 12.35 15.15
N ALA A 199 11.49 12.17 15.98
CA ALA A 199 11.28 10.93 16.71
C ALA A 199 10.98 9.75 15.77
N PHE A 200 10.11 9.95 14.78
CA PHE A 200 9.75 8.95 13.78
C PHE A 200 10.95 8.53 12.92
N TYR A 201 11.75 9.50 12.46
CA TYR A 201 12.98 9.21 11.72
C TYR A 201 13.93 8.33 12.52
N LYS A 202 14.25 8.74 13.77
CA LYS A 202 15.19 8.02 14.64
C LYS A 202 14.72 6.62 15.03
N GLU A 203 13.43 6.37 14.96
CA GLU A 203 12.86 5.05 15.26
C GLU A 203 12.89 4.11 14.09
N PHE A 204 12.50 4.59 12.90
CA PHE A 204 12.22 3.72 11.76
C PHE A 204 13.27 3.73 10.66
N TYR A 205 13.97 4.86 10.44
CA TYR A 205 14.93 5.01 9.34
C TYR A 205 16.35 4.69 9.81
N VAL A 206 16.54 3.43 10.20
CA VAL A 206 17.78 2.91 10.79
C VAL A 206 18.23 1.64 10.07
N PRO A 207 19.55 1.31 10.08
CA PRO A 207 20.08 0.17 9.34
C PRO A 207 19.37 -1.15 9.62
N ASN A 208 19.13 -1.47 10.88
CA ASN A 208 18.47 -2.71 11.30
C ASN A 208 16.94 -2.75 11.03
N ASN A 209 16.43 -1.77 10.30
CA ASN A 209 15.07 -1.73 9.78
C ASN A 209 15.07 -1.53 8.26
N ALA A 210 16.20 -1.77 7.59
CA ALA A 210 16.38 -1.48 6.19
C ALA A 210 17.03 -2.66 5.44
N ILE A 211 16.75 -2.71 4.14
CA ILE A 211 17.37 -3.61 3.18
C ILE A 211 17.99 -2.76 2.08
N LEU A 212 19.29 -2.88 1.88
CA LEU A 212 20.02 -2.32 0.75
C LEU A 212 20.09 -3.38 -0.33
N SER A 213 19.38 -3.18 -1.44
CA SER A 213 19.37 -4.11 -2.57
C SER A 213 19.96 -3.43 -3.80
N ILE A 214 20.97 -4.06 -4.41
CA ILE A 214 21.70 -3.53 -5.56
C ILE A 214 21.69 -4.55 -6.68
N ALA A 215 21.26 -4.13 -7.86
CA ALA A 215 21.24 -4.99 -9.03
C ALA A 215 21.80 -4.27 -10.26
N GLY A 216 22.57 -5.00 -11.09
CA GLY A 216 23.09 -4.47 -12.34
C GLY A 216 24.54 -4.79 -12.59
N ASP A 217 25.21 -3.95 -13.40
CA ASP A 217 26.60 -4.12 -13.76
C ASP A 217 27.54 -3.73 -12.62
N ILE A 218 27.74 -4.69 -11.72
CA ILE A 218 28.57 -4.57 -10.52
C ILE A 218 29.59 -5.69 -10.43
N LYS A 219 30.65 -5.42 -9.67
CA LYS A 219 31.56 -6.46 -9.17
C LYS A 219 31.29 -6.64 -7.69
N ILE A 220 30.85 -7.82 -7.29
CA ILE A 220 30.36 -8.11 -5.94
C ILE A 220 31.37 -7.66 -4.86
N GLU A 221 32.65 -8.02 -4.99
CA GLU A 221 33.64 -7.71 -3.97
C GLU A 221 33.99 -6.22 -3.91
N ASP A 222 34.09 -5.53 -5.06
CA ASP A 222 34.32 -4.08 -5.10
C ASP A 222 33.10 -3.34 -4.47
N THR A 223 31.89 -3.83 -4.77
CA THR A 223 30.64 -3.27 -4.22
C THR A 223 30.58 -3.44 -2.71
N LYS A 224 30.98 -4.60 -2.17
CA LYS A 224 31.04 -4.84 -0.72
C LYS A 224 31.96 -3.83 -0.03
N GLN A 225 33.15 -3.55 -0.62
CA GLN A 225 34.09 -2.56 -0.06
C GLN A 225 33.48 -1.14 -0.03
N LEU A 226 32.75 -0.76 -1.08
CA LEU A 226 32.04 0.51 -1.11
C LEU A 226 30.91 0.58 -0.05
N ILE A 227 30.16 -0.52 0.10
CA ILE A 227 29.12 -0.62 1.14
C ILE A 227 29.72 -0.50 2.53
N ASP A 228 30.81 -1.23 2.81
CA ASP A 228 31.53 -1.09 4.08
C ASP A 228 31.96 0.34 4.34
N LYS A 229 32.53 1.01 3.32
CA LYS A 229 32.99 2.41 3.42
C LYS A 229 31.85 3.37 3.81
N TYR A 230 30.65 3.20 3.28
CA TYR A 230 29.57 4.18 3.43
C TYR A 230 28.54 3.81 4.49
N PHE A 231 28.35 2.53 4.81
CA PHE A 231 27.25 2.08 5.66
C PHE A 231 27.68 1.45 6.99
N SER A 232 28.95 0.97 7.13
CA SER A 232 29.35 0.25 8.35
C SER A 232 29.34 1.10 9.60
N ASP A 233 29.66 2.39 9.48
CA ASP A 233 29.72 3.34 10.62
C ASP A 233 28.35 3.94 10.96
N ILE A 234 27.29 3.65 10.18
CA ILE A 234 25.94 4.12 10.51
C ILE A 234 25.45 3.38 11.76
N PRO A 235 25.07 4.12 12.83
CA PRO A 235 24.67 3.49 14.08
C PRO A 235 23.43 2.64 13.93
N LYS A 236 23.44 1.44 14.52
CA LYS A 236 22.26 0.61 14.68
C LYS A 236 21.18 1.34 15.49
N GLY A 237 19.93 1.23 15.08
CA GLY A 237 18.81 1.68 15.89
C GLY A 237 18.76 0.96 17.24
N THR A 238 18.62 1.71 18.31
CA THR A 238 18.64 1.18 19.69
C THR A 238 17.26 0.92 20.27
N LYS A 239 16.22 1.47 19.65
CA LYS A 239 14.84 1.21 20.03
C LYS A 239 14.33 -0.06 19.37
N GLU A 240 13.46 -0.77 20.06
CA GLU A 240 12.62 -1.79 19.41
C GLU A 240 11.72 -1.13 18.38
N ILE A 241 11.75 -1.67 17.16
CA ILE A 241 10.93 -1.13 16.08
C ILE A 241 9.46 -1.48 16.35
N TYR A 242 8.64 -0.45 16.47
CA TYR A 242 7.21 -0.66 16.67
C TYR A 242 6.59 -1.43 15.50
N ARG A 243 5.97 -2.57 15.81
CA ARG A 243 5.14 -3.36 14.88
C ARG A 243 3.75 -3.45 15.48
N PRO A 244 2.72 -2.95 14.81
CA PRO A 244 1.36 -3.04 15.33
C PRO A 244 0.94 -4.52 15.46
N ASP A 245 0.56 -4.91 16.66
CA ASP A 245 -0.03 -6.23 16.97
C ASP A 245 -1.56 -6.07 17.03
N ALA A 246 -2.15 -5.68 15.92
CA ALA A 246 -3.59 -5.47 15.81
C ALA A 246 -4.18 -6.53 14.88
N THR A 247 -4.92 -7.47 15.45
CA THR A 247 -5.71 -8.44 14.67
C THR A 247 -7.06 -7.83 14.34
N GLU A 248 -7.37 -7.68 13.04
CA GLU A 248 -8.68 -7.25 12.60
C GLU A 248 -9.72 -8.34 12.93
N PRO A 249 -10.80 -8.01 13.64
CA PRO A 249 -11.85 -8.98 13.93
C PRO A 249 -12.55 -9.44 12.64
N GLU A 250 -12.94 -10.70 12.58
CA GLU A 250 -13.70 -11.24 11.46
C GLU A 250 -14.98 -10.43 11.22
N GLN A 251 -15.23 -10.08 9.97
CA GLN A 251 -16.44 -9.41 9.57
C GLN A 251 -17.56 -10.45 9.36
N THR A 252 -18.64 -10.32 10.12
CA THR A 252 -19.77 -11.28 10.13
C THR A 252 -21.04 -10.75 9.46
N ALA A 253 -21.05 -9.48 9.06
CA ALA A 253 -22.17 -8.86 8.36
C ALA A 253 -21.66 -7.87 7.31
N GLU A 254 -22.40 -7.76 6.21
CA GLU A 254 -22.11 -6.79 5.16
C GLU A 254 -22.16 -5.35 5.69
N VAL A 255 -21.14 -4.56 5.34
CA VAL A 255 -21.10 -3.12 5.61
C VAL A 255 -21.46 -2.38 4.33
N ARG A 256 -22.42 -1.45 4.39
CA ARG A 256 -22.85 -0.66 3.22
C ARG A 256 -22.88 0.81 3.57
N ASP A 257 -22.46 1.65 2.61
CA ASP A 257 -22.55 3.10 2.75
C ASP A 257 -22.62 3.79 1.39
N ASN A 258 -23.05 5.06 1.40
CA ASN A 258 -23.11 5.93 0.24
C ASN A 258 -22.10 7.07 0.40
N ILE A 259 -21.25 7.24 -0.61
CA ILE A 259 -20.29 8.35 -0.70
C ILE A 259 -20.80 9.32 -1.76
N TYR A 260 -20.95 10.58 -1.39
CA TYR A 260 -21.36 11.64 -2.32
C TYR A 260 -20.14 12.42 -2.76
N ASP A 261 -19.89 12.43 -4.08
CA ASP A 261 -18.68 13.00 -4.68
C ASP A 261 -19.03 13.85 -5.89
N ASN A 262 -18.08 14.68 -6.34
CA ASN A 262 -18.23 15.50 -7.53
C ASN A 262 -18.02 14.65 -8.80
N ILE A 263 -18.96 13.76 -9.04
CA ILE A 263 -18.95 12.80 -10.16
C ILE A 263 -20.25 12.91 -10.94
N THR A 264 -20.24 12.46 -12.19
CA THR A 264 -21.42 12.40 -13.05
C THR A 264 -22.07 11.03 -13.03
N LEU A 265 -21.26 9.97 -13.07
CA LEU A 265 -21.73 8.59 -13.15
C LEU A 265 -21.58 7.92 -11.79
N PRO A 266 -22.56 7.12 -11.34
CA PRO A 266 -22.40 6.36 -10.10
C PRO A 266 -21.26 5.33 -10.19
N GLY A 267 -20.59 5.09 -9.08
CA GLY A 267 -19.61 4.01 -8.92
C GLY A 267 -20.06 2.98 -7.89
N VAL A 268 -19.71 1.72 -8.08
CA VAL A 268 -19.93 0.63 -7.13
C VAL A 268 -18.60 0.01 -6.77
N ILE A 269 -18.32 -0.06 -5.49
CA ILE A 269 -17.12 -0.69 -4.94
C ILE A 269 -17.56 -1.84 -4.04
N GLN A 270 -16.91 -3.00 -4.19
CA GLN A 270 -17.05 -4.14 -3.30
C GLN A 270 -15.65 -4.52 -2.82
N ALA A 271 -15.46 -4.59 -1.51
CA ALA A 271 -14.19 -4.99 -0.91
C ALA A 271 -14.42 -6.16 0.06
N TYR A 272 -13.64 -7.22 -0.10
CA TYR A 272 -13.75 -8.45 0.69
C TYR A 272 -12.44 -8.68 1.44
N HIS A 273 -12.50 -9.03 2.72
CA HIS A 273 -11.30 -9.40 3.45
C HIS A 273 -10.68 -10.67 2.88
N ILE A 274 -9.35 -10.65 2.69
CA ILE A 274 -8.56 -11.77 2.18
C ILE A 274 -7.35 -12.00 3.09
N PRO A 275 -6.73 -13.20 3.05
CA PRO A 275 -5.54 -13.45 3.83
C PRO A 275 -4.35 -12.58 3.39
N ALA A 276 -3.32 -12.53 4.22
CA ALA A 276 -2.05 -11.88 3.93
C ALA A 276 -1.42 -12.40 2.63
N GLN A 277 -0.63 -11.56 2.00
CA GLN A 277 0.17 -11.96 0.83
C GLN A 277 1.09 -13.16 1.16
N GLY A 278 1.40 -13.97 0.14
CA GLY A 278 2.26 -15.15 0.27
C GLY A 278 1.59 -16.40 0.83
N THR A 279 0.34 -16.34 1.30
CA THR A 279 -0.45 -17.52 1.68
C THR A 279 -0.92 -18.28 0.43
N GLU A 280 -1.25 -19.58 0.57
CA GLU A 280 -1.75 -20.37 -0.57
C GLU A 280 -3.01 -19.77 -1.21
N ASP A 281 -3.95 -19.31 -0.40
CA ASP A 281 -5.18 -18.68 -0.90
C ASP A 281 -4.92 -17.35 -1.62
N TYR A 282 -3.86 -16.62 -1.25
CA TYR A 282 -3.49 -15.37 -1.91
C TYR A 282 -3.20 -15.57 -3.41
N TYR A 283 -2.46 -16.61 -3.78
CA TYR A 283 -2.12 -16.87 -5.18
C TYR A 283 -3.37 -17.17 -6.02
N ALA A 284 -4.29 -17.96 -5.48
CA ALA A 284 -5.56 -18.24 -6.15
C ALA A 284 -6.46 -16.99 -6.25
N LEU A 285 -6.46 -16.12 -5.23
CA LEU A 285 -7.19 -14.85 -5.24
C LEU A 285 -6.58 -13.86 -6.24
N ASN A 286 -5.26 -13.81 -6.38
CA ASN A 286 -4.61 -12.99 -7.37
C ASN A 286 -4.99 -13.43 -8.80
N MET A 287 -4.95 -14.74 -9.08
CA MET A 287 -5.43 -15.29 -10.35
C MET A 287 -6.93 -14.99 -10.57
N LEU A 288 -7.73 -14.96 -9.52
CA LEU A 288 -9.14 -14.58 -9.60
C LEU A 288 -9.33 -13.11 -9.99
N THR A 289 -8.50 -12.18 -9.52
CA THR A 289 -8.57 -10.77 -9.98
C THR A 289 -8.26 -10.66 -11.47
N THR A 290 -7.23 -11.37 -11.94
CA THR A 290 -6.88 -11.44 -13.37
C THR A 290 -8.03 -11.98 -14.21
N LEU A 291 -8.68 -13.07 -13.76
CA LEU A 291 -9.86 -13.64 -14.42
C LEU A 291 -11.00 -12.63 -14.57
N LEU A 292 -11.30 -11.93 -13.46
CA LEU A 292 -12.46 -11.04 -13.41
C LEU A 292 -12.23 -9.72 -14.16
N ALA A 293 -11.03 -9.12 -14.07
CA ALA A 293 -10.88 -7.74 -14.49
C ALA A 293 -9.63 -7.39 -15.30
N ASP A 294 -8.61 -8.26 -15.40
CA ASP A 294 -7.39 -7.88 -16.10
C ASP A 294 -7.49 -8.12 -17.62
N GLY A 295 -7.24 -7.05 -18.37
CA GLY A 295 -7.28 -7.03 -19.81
C GLY A 295 -8.69 -7.03 -20.41
N GLN A 296 -8.79 -6.74 -21.70
CA GLN A 296 -10.08 -6.58 -22.41
C GLN A 296 -10.90 -7.87 -22.47
N SER A 297 -10.26 -9.03 -22.42
CA SER A 297 -10.94 -10.33 -22.46
C SER A 297 -11.32 -10.89 -21.09
N SER A 298 -11.14 -10.11 -20.01
CA SER A 298 -11.61 -10.44 -18.67
C SER A 298 -13.13 -10.48 -18.60
N ARG A 299 -13.65 -11.14 -17.56
CA ARG A 299 -15.10 -11.35 -17.45
C ARG A 299 -15.87 -10.06 -17.29
N PHE A 300 -15.40 -9.12 -16.46
CA PHE A 300 -16.07 -7.84 -16.27
C PHE A 300 -16.09 -7.01 -17.56
N ASN A 301 -14.96 -6.94 -18.28
CA ASN A 301 -14.92 -6.20 -19.53
C ASN A 301 -15.79 -6.85 -20.59
N ARG A 302 -15.68 -8.17 -20.82
CA ARG A 302 -16.41 -8.86 -21.85
C ARG A 302 -17.91 -8.93 -21.57
N GLU A 303 -18.33 -9.28 -20.35
CA GLU A 303 -19.72 -9.58 -20.03
C GLU A 303 -20.48 -8.33 -19.55
N ILE A 304 -19.90 -7.49 -18.69
CA ILE A 304 -20.61 -6.36 -18.10
C ILE A 304 -20.46 -5.10 -18.94
N LYS A 305 -19.22 -4.80 -19.40
CA LYS A 305 -18.96 -3.60 -20.18
C LYS A 305 -19.39 -3.76 -21.64
N ASP A 306 -18.87 -4.77 -22.36
CA ASP A 306 -19.06 -4.89 -23.81
C ASP A 306 -20.43 -5.48 -24.18
N LYS A 307 -20.87 -6.58 -23.55
CA LYS A 307 -22.14 -7.22 -23.88
C LYS A 307 -23.34 -6.55 -23.24
N GLN A 308 -23.29 -6.31 -21.92
CA GLN A 308 -24.42 -5.73 -21.19
C GLN A 308 -24.45 -4.20 -21.23
N GLN A 309 -23.33 -3.57 -21.53
CA GLN A 309 -23.15 -2.12 -21.56
C GLN A 309 -23.57 -1.42 -20.26
N LYS A 310 -23.49 -2.13 -19.13
CA LYS A 310 -23.88 -1.59 -17.82
C LYS A 310 -22.85 -0.66 -17.22
N VAL A 311 -21.59 -0.79 -17.60
CA VAL A 311 -20.50 -0.01 -17.05
C VAL A 311 -19.63 0.59 -18.16
N VAL A 312 -19.02 1.74 -17.88
CA VAL A 312 -17.99 2.35 -18.73
C VAL A 312 -16.61 1.84 -18.38
N ALA A 313 -16.41 1.45 -17.12
CA ALA A 313 -15.17 0.85 -16.61
C ALA A 313 -15.49 -0.14 -15.49
N ALA A 314 -14.70 -1.22 -15.42
CA ALA A 314 -14.70 -2.14 -14.29
C ALA A 314 -13.28 -2.66 -14.06
N ALA A 315 -12.89 -2.83 -12.80
CA ALA A 315 -11.61 -3.39 -12.41
C ALA A 315 -11.72 -4.23 -11.14
N ALA A 316 -10.73 -5.07 -10.91
CA ALA A 316 -10.50 -5.76 -9.64
C ALA A 316 -9.00 -5.78 -9.36
N PHE A 317 -8.62 -5.69 -8.11
CA PHE A 317 -7.23 -5.81 -7.68
C PHE A 317 -7.15 -6.32 -6.24
N PRO A 318 -6.11 -7.08 -5.90
CA PRO A 318 -5.82 -7.42 -4.53
C PRO A 318 -5.12 -6.22 -3.87
N PHE A 319 -5.64 -5.75 -2.77
CA PHE A 319 -4.92 -4.88 -1.85
C PHE A 319 -4.13 -5.81 -0.92
N ALA A 320 -3.03 -6.35 -1.48
CA ALA A 320 -2.19 -7.36 -0.86
C ALA A 320 -1.22 -6.70 0.13
N LEU A 321 -1.23 -7.16 1.38
CA LEU A 321 -0.53 -6.55 2.49
C LEU A 321 0.17 -7.63 3.33
N GLU A 322 1.08 -7.22 4.22
CA GLU A 322 1.78 -8.10 5.16
C GLU A 322 0.81 -8.77 6.16
N ALA A 323 -0.20 -8.04 6.63
CA ALA A 323 -1.35 -8.57 7.35
C ALA A 323 -2.54 -8.80 6.38
N PRO A 324 -3.66 -9.39 6.81
CA PRO A 324 -4.83 -9.60 5.98
C PRO A 324 -5.26 -8.35 5.21
N GLY A 325 -5.40 -8.51 3.91
CA GLY A 325 -5.70 -7.46 2.96
C GLY A 325 -7.13 -7.47 2.46
N LEU A 326 -7.37 -6.88 1.28
CA LEU A 326 -8.69 -6.79 0.64
C LEU A 326 -8.62 -7.26 -0.82
N PHE A 327 -9.67 -7.92 -1.26
CA PHE A 327 -9.98 -8.10 -2.68
C PHE A 327 -10.99 -7.03 -3.06
N ILE A 328 -10.59 -6.08 -3.89
CA ILE A 328 -11.40 -4.93 -4.23
C ILE A 328 -11.86 -5.03 -5.68
N THR A 329 -13.18 -4.93 -5.90
CA THR A 329 -13.74 -4.68 -7.23
C THR A 329 -14.36 -3.30 -7.27
N TYR A 330 -14.24 -2.62 -8.41
CA TYR A 330 -15.00 -1.40 -8.63
C TYR A 330 -15.51 -1.33 -10.05
N ALA A 331 -16.64 -0.67 -10.23
CA ALA A 331 -17.21 -0.42 -11.54
C ALA A 331 -17.90 0.95 -11.58
N ILE A 332 -17.76 1.64 -12.71
CA ILE A 332 -18.43 2.93 -12.97
C ILE A 332 -19.61 2.66 -13.89
N ALA A 333 -20.81 2.98 -13.42
CA ALA A 333 -22.04 2.78 -14.15
C ALA A 333 -22.04 3.50 -15.50
N ASN A 334 -22.66 2.91 -16.50
CA ASN A 334 -22.96 3.63 -17.74
C ASN A 334 -24.13 4.59 -17.51
N MET A 335 -24.33 5.51 -18.43
CA MET A 335 -25.41 6.50 -18.36
C MET A 335 -26.76 5.83 -18.15
N SER A 336 -27.54 6.34 -17.20
CA SER A 336 -28.87 5.83 -16.81
C SER A 336 -28.91 4.42 -16.19
N VAL A 337 -27.78 3.79 -15.92
CA VAL A 337 -27.69 2.53 -15.19
C VAL A 337 -27.63 2.81 -13.68
N LYS A 338 -28.43 2.10 -12.91
CA LYS A 338 -28.47 2.25 -11.45
C LYS A 338 -27.32 1.50 -10.79
N PRO A 339 -26.80 1.97 -9.64
CA PRO A 339 -25.76 1.27 -8.90
C PRO A 339 -26.13 -0.18 -8.55
N GLU A 340 -27.40 -0.43 -8.21
CA GLU A 340 -27.91 -1.75 -7.86
C GLU A 340 -27.82 -2.74 -9.06
N ASP A 341 -28.03 -2.25 -10.27
CA ASP A 341 -27.91 -3.07 -11.50
C ASP A 341 -26.45 -3.40 -11.81
N VAL A 342 -25.51 -2.50 -11.47
CA VAL A 342 -24.08 -2.73 -11.58
C VAL A 342 -23.62 -3.73 -10.52
N GLU A 343 -24.02 -3.56 -9.26
CA GLU A 343 -23.72 -4.51 -8.18
C GLU A 343 -24.20 -5.91 -8.54
N ALA A 344 -25.47 -6.03 -8.99
CA ALA A 344 -26.02 -7.31 -9.39
C ALA A 344 -25.24 -7.96 -10.56
N ALA A 345 -24.70 -7.18 -11.49
CA ALA A 345 -23.89 -7.68 -12.58
C ALA A 345 -22.49 -8.17 -12.10
N LEU A 346 -21.84 -7.44 -11.17
CA LEU A 346 -20.61 -7.88 -10.54
C LEU A 346 -20.82 -9.19 -9.75
N ASP A 347 -21.87 -9.23 -8.92
CA ASP A 347 -22.24 -10.41 -8.13
C ASP A 347 -22.54 -11.63 -9.05
N ALA A 348 -23.17 -11.43 -10.20
CA ALA A 348 -23.47 -12.50 -11.14
C ALA A 348 -22.19 -13.12 -11.75
N GLU A 349 -21.17 -12.31 -12.07
CA GLU A 349 -19.90 -12.84 -12.57
C GLU A 349 -19.10 -13.58 -11.47
N VAL A 350 -19.12 -13.07 -10.24
CA VAL A 350 -18.55 -13.78 -9.08
C VAL A 350 -19.28 -15.10 -8.86
N ALA A 351 -20.61 -15.10 -8.89
CA ALA A 351 -21.42 -16.31 -8.71
C ALA A 351 -21.14 -17.39 -9.77
N LYS A 352 -20.83 -17.01 -11.01
CA LYS A 352 -20.42 -17.98 -12.04
C LYS A 352 -19.13 -18.70 -11.64
N VAL A 353 -18.11 -17.97 -11.12
CA VAL A 353 -16.86 -18.60 -10.65
C VAL A 353 -17.12 -19.49 -9.44
N GLN A 354 -18.03 -19.09 -8.56
CA GLN A 354 -18.39 -19.90 -7.39
C GLN A 354 -19.09 -21.21 -7.79
N ASN A 355 -19.96 -21.19 -8.79
CA ASN A 355 -20.82 -22.33 -9.13
C ASN A 355 -20.24 -23.23 -10.22
N GLU A 356 -19.38 -22.72 -11.09
CA GLU A 356 -18.85 -23.41 -12.26
C GLU A 356 -17.33 -23.35 -12.27
N LEU A 357 -16.67 -24.44 -12.61
CA LEU A 357 -15.23 -24.43 -12.88
C LEU A 357 -14.94 -23.64 -14.13
N ILE A 358 -13.91 -22.80 -14.07
CA ILE A 358 -13.43 -22.09 -15.25
C ILE A 358 -12.91 -23.06 -16.32
N GLY A 359 -13.13 -22.72 -17.59
CA GLY A 359 -12.68 -23.54 -18.72
C GLY A 359 -11.16 -23.63 -18.79
N GLU A 360 -10.65 -24.76 -19.33
CA GLU A 360 -9.20 -25.00 -19.44
C GLU A 360 -8.47 -23.90 -20.22
N THR A 361 -9.05 -23.46 -21.34
CA THR A 361 -8.46 -22.39 -22.17
C THR A 361 -8.36 -21.06 -21.40
N GLU A 362 -9.39 -20.72 -20.62
CA GLU A 362 -9.40 -19.51 -19.80
C GLU A 362 -8.36 -19.63 -18.66
N PHE A 363 -8.26 -20.79 -18.04
CA PHE A 363 -7.26 -21.06 -17.00
C PHE A 363 -5.83 -21.00 -17.54
N GLN A 364 -5.55 -21.59 -18.69
CA GLN A 364 -4.23 -21.51 -19.32
C GLN A 364 -3.86 -20.06 -19.67
N LYS A 365 -4.82 -19.25 -20.10
CA LYS A 365 -4.62 -17.83 -20.31
C LYS A 365 -4.18 -17.13 -19.03
N LEU A 366 -4.81 -17.42 -17.87
CA LEU A 366 -4.44 -16.83 -16.59
C LEU A 366 -3.00 -17.19 -16.20
N ARG A 367 -2.61 -18.44 -16.37
CA ARG A 367 -1.22 -18.86 -16.14
C ARG A 367 -0.24 -18.06 -16.96
N ASN A 368 -0.50 -17.92 -18.26
CA ASN A 368 0.37 -17.17 -19.17
C ASN A 368 0.43 -15.67 -18.80
N GLN A 369 -0.68 -15.09 -18.34
CA GLN A 369 -0.71 -13.69 -17.88
C GLN A 369 0.14 -13.50 -16.61
N ASN A 370 0.00 -14.38 -15.61
CA ASN A 370 0.80 -14.31 -14.40
C ASN A 370 2.30 -14.52 -14.67
N GLU A 371 2.64 -15.49 -15.54
CA GLU A 371 4.04 -15.69 -15.96
C GLU A 371 4.60 -14.44 -16.65
N ASN A 372 3.85 -13.86 -17.57
CA ASN A 372 4.25 -12.63 -18.25
C ASN A 372 4.42 -11.45 -17.28
N GLU A 373 3.52 -11.29 -16.32
CA GLU A 373 3.64 -10.24 -15.29
C GLU A 373 4.89 -10.44 -14.43
N PHE A 374 5.13 -11.67 -13.99
CA PHE A 374 6.31 -12.03 -13.22
C PHE A 374 7.61 -11.74 -13.99
N VAL A 375 7.70 -12.14 -15.26
CA VAL A 375 8.84 -11.86 -16.13
C VAL A 375 9.03 -10.35 -16.33
N ASN A 376 7.96 -9.63 -16.62
CA ASN A 376 8.02 -8.18 -16.83
C ASN A 376 8.49 -7.42 -15.59
N ARG A 377 8.02 -7.80 -14.40
CA ARG A 377 8.45 -7.21 -13.12
C ARG A 377 9.94 -7.33 -12.91
N ASN A 378 10.51 -8.48 -13.27
CA ASN A 378 11.92 -8.80 -13.09
C ASN A 378 12.78 -8.57 -14.36
N SER A 379 12.27 -7.83 -15.35
CA SER A 379 12.99 -7.57 -16.62
C SER A 379 13.97 -6.40 -16.54
N THR A 380 13.98 -5.63 -15.46
CA THR A 380 14.88 -4.48 -15.25
C THR A 380 15.69 -4.67 -13.98
N VAL A 381 16.88 -4.06 -13.92
CA VAL A 381 17.73 -4.10 -12.73
C VAL A 381 17.02 -3.51 -11.51
N ALA A 382 16.22 -2.45 -11.69
CA ALA A 382 15.42 -1.87 -10.62
C ALA A 382 14.32 -2.82 -10.14
N GLY A 383 13.63 -3.52 -11.07
CA GLY A 383 12.61 -4.51 -10.74
C GLY A 383 13.17 -5.71 -9.98
N VAL A 384 14.36 -6.20 -10.38
CA VAL A 384 15.05 -7.28 -9.65
C VAL A 384 15.45 -6.82 -8.25
N ALA A 385 16.05 -5.62 -8.11
CA ALA A 385 16.45 -5.09 -6.82
C ALA A 385 15.23 -4.91 -5.88
N GLU A 386 14.13 -4.38 -6.38
CA GLU A 386 12.89 -4.22 -5.62
C GLU A 386 12.28 -5.57 -5.23
N SER A 387 12.22 -6.54 -6.15
CA SER A 387 11.67 -7.87 -5.88
C SER A 387 12.48 -8.60 -4.80
N LEU A 388 13.82 -8.60 -4.89
CA LEU A 388 14.70 -9.20 -3.88
C LEU A 388 14.45 -8.57 -2.49
N ALA A 389 14.38 -7.24 -2.42
CA ALA A 389 14.12 -6.53 -1.17
C ALA A 389 12.70 -6.82 -0.62
N ASN A 390 11.68 -6.90 -1.48
CA ASN A 390 10.32 -7.22 -1.06
C ASN A 390 10.24 -8.66 -0.50
N TYR A 391 10.83 -9.66 -1.19
CA TYR A 391 10.80 -11.04 -0.71
C TYR A 391 11.54 -11.20 0.61
N GLU A 392 12.69 -10.57 0.76
CA GLU A 392 13.41 -10.56 2.03
C GLU A 392 12.61 -9.88 3.14
N MET A 393 12.03 -8.70 2.86
CA MET A 393 11.31 -7.95 3.88
C MET A 393 10.03 -8.64 4.35
N TYR A 394 9.22 -9.17 3.42
CA TYR A 394 7.93 -9.76 3.75
C TYR A 394 8.02 -11.21 4.21
N PHE A 395 9.02 -11.96 3.75
CA PHE A 395 9.06 -13.41 3.92
C PHE A 395 10.38 -13.91 4.54
N GLY A 396 11.40 -13.04 4.69
CA GLY A 396 12.75 -13.43 5.12
C GLY A 396 13.45 -14.39 4.16
N ASP A 397 13.11 -14.34 2.88
CA ASP A 397 13.61 -15.27 1.86
C ASP A 397 13.66 -14.61 0.48
N ALA A 398 14.78 -13.98 0.15
CA ALA A 398 14.99 -13.35 -1.15
C ALA A 398 14.95 -14.36 -2.33
N ASP A 399 15.22 -15.67 -2.08
CA ASP A 399 15.19 -16.69 -3.14
C ASP A 399 13.77 -16.98 -3.66
N LEU A 400 12.73 -16.44 -3.03
CA LEU A 400 11.37 -16.48 -3.58
C LEU A 400 11.28 -15.86 -4.97
N ILE A 401 12.16 -14.94 -5.34
CA ILE A 401 12.28 -14.44 -6.73
C ILE A 401 12.44 -15.58 -7.75
N ASN A 402 13.02 -16.69 -7.35
CA ASN A 402 13.25 -17.85 -8.20
C ASN A 402 12.16 -18.94 -8.12
N THR A 403 11.29 -18.87 -7.12
CA THR A 403 10.34 -19.96 -6.80
C THR A 403 8.90 -19.51 -6.72
N GLU A 404 8.60 -18.19 -6.70
CA GLU A 404 7.22 -17.70 -6.59
C GLU A 404 6.33 -18.15 -7.74
N LEU A 405 6.86 -18.19 -8.97
CA LEU A 405 6.10 -18.66 -10.12
C LEU A 405 5.64 -20.12 -9.96
N GLU A 406 6.41 -20.95 -9.26
CA GLU A 406 6.01 -22.32 -8.95
C GLU A 406 4.79 -22.38 -8.04
N ARG A 407 4.61 -21.38 -7.13
CA ARG A 407 3.44 -21.25 -6.27
C ARG A 407 2.19 -20.93 -7.08
N TYR A 408 2.30 -20.03 -8.06
CA TYR A 408 1.21 -19.76 -9.02
C TYR A 408 0.90 -21.00 -9.88
N ASN A 409 1.92 -21.75 -10.31
CA ASN A 409 1.72 -22.95 -11.13
C ASN A 409 1.05 -24.11 -10.37
N LYS A 410 1.09 -24.11 -9.03
CA LYS A 410 0.38 -25.08 -8.18
C LYS A 410 -1.12 -24.78 -8.07
N VAL A 411 -1.55 -23.54 -8.32
CA VAL A 411 -2.97 -23.17 -8.27
C VAL A 411 -3.75 -23.96 -9.31
N THR A 412 -4.87 -24.49 -8.90
CA THR A 412 -5.81 -25.23 -9.74
C THR A 412 -7.08 -24.41 -10.04
N ARG A 413 -7.89 -24.87 -10.97
CA ARG A 413 -9.21 -24.26 -11.23
C ARG A 413 -10.13 -24.41 -10.02
N GLU A 414 -10.02 -25.52 -9.32
CA GLU A 414 -10.72 -25.83 -8.09
C GLU A 414 -10.33 -24.87 -6.96
N ASP A 415 -9.06 -24.46 -6.88
CA ASP A 415 -8.60 -23.46 -5.92
C ASP A 415 -9.22 -22.09 -6.19
N ILE A 416 -9.25 -21.66 -7.45
CA ILE A 416 -9.91 -20.40 -7.84
C ILE A 416 -11.39 -20.41 -7.44
N GLN A 417 -12.09 -21.52 -7.70
CA GLN A 417 -13.50 -21.68 -7.29
C GLN A 417 -13.63 -21.69 -5.75
N ARG A 418 -12.76 -22.41 -5.07
CA ARG A 418 -12.76 -22.54 -3.61
C ARG A 418 -12.56 -21.18 -2.94
N VAL A 419 -11.57 -20.39 -3.35
CA VAL A 419 -11.34 -19.06 -2.77
C VAL A 419 -12.48 -18.08 -3.10
N ALA A 420 -13.07 -18.15 -4.28
CA ALA A 420 -14.26 -17.36 -4.61
C ALA A 420 -15.43 -17.68 -3.66
N LYS A 421 -15.68 -18.97 -3.38
CA LYS A 421 -16.71 -19.41 -2.41
C LYS A 421 -16.42 -18.99 -0.99
N LYS A 422 -15.13 -19.00 -0.58
CA LYS A 422 -14.71 -18.74 0.79
C LYS A 422 -14.72 -17.28 1.13
N TYR A 423 -14.20 -16.43 0.22
CA TYR A 423 -13.93 -15.04 0.53
C TYR A 423 -14.91 -14.06 -0.09
N LEU A 424 -15.41 -14.30 -1.32
CA LEU A 424 -16.29 -13.37 -2.01
C LEU A 424 -17.76 -13.58 -1.61
N ILE A 425 -18.05 -13.47 -0.33
CA ILE A 425 -19.38 -13.68 0.25
C ILE A 425 -19.89 -12.40 0.92
N LYS A 426 -21.20 -12.21 0.94
CA LYS A 426 -21.85 -11.01 1.50
C LYS A 426 -21.42 -10.67 2.93
N PRO A 427 -21.35 -11.61 3.90
CA PRO A 427 -20.95 -11.26 5.26
C PRO A 427 -19.53 -10.70 5.36
N ASN A 428 -18.65 -11.06 4.42
CA ASN A 428 -17.24 -10.68 4.39
C ASN A 428 -16.96 -9.42 3.53
N ARG A 429 -17.98 -8.64 3.15
CA ARG A 429 -17.76 -7.52 2.24
C ARG A 429 -18.21 -6.17 2.76
N VAL A 430 -17.54 -5.15 2.24
CA VAL A 430 -17.96 -3.75 2.27
C VAL A 430 -18.48 -3.38 0.88
N VAL A 431 -19.63 -2.72 0.80
CA VAL A 431 -20.18 -2.17 -0.45
C VAL A 431 -20.31 -0.67 -0.33
N LEU A 432 -19.70 0.07 -1.25
CA LEU A 432 -19.83 1.53 -1.32
C LEU A 432 -20.47 1.92 -2.65
N TYR A 433 -21.52 2.74 -2.56
CA TYR A 433 -22.04 3.44 -3.72
C TYR A 433 -21.48 4.85 -3.74
N TYR A 434 -20.69 5.14 -4.77
CA TYR A 434 -20.30 6.51 -5.09
C TYR A 434 -21.40 7.14 -5.91
N LEU A 435 -21.98 8.20 -5.39
CA LEU A 435 -23.13 8.87 -5.98
C LEU A 435 -22.78 10.33 -6.31
N PRO A 436 -23.36 10.90 -7.37
CA PRO A 436 -23.24 12.33 -7.64
C PRO A 436 -23.67 13.17 -6.44
N GLN A 437 -22.97 14.27 -6.18
CA GLN A 437 -23.30 15.19 -5.09
C GLN A 437 -24.76 15.69 -5.15
N SER A 438 -25.31 15.81 -6.37
CA SER A 438 -26.71 16.18 -6.60
C SER A 438 -27.73 15.15 -6.09
N ALA A 439 -27.31 13.90 -5.89
CA ALA A 439 -28.17 12.83 -5.37
C ALA A 439 -28.20 12.78 -3.83
N LYS A 440 -27.43 13.64 -3.15
CA LYS A 440 -27.40 13.69 -1.70
C LYS A 440 -28.76 14.14 -1.17
N PRO A 441 -29.41 13.39 -0.25
CA PRO A 441 -30.66 13.81 0.38
C PRO A 441 -30.50 15.17 1.06
N ALA A 442 -31.52 16.01 0.99
CA ALA A 442 -31.53 17.22 1.77
C ALA A 442 -31.41 16.83 3.26
N PRO A 443 -30.73 17.63 4.09
CA PRO A 443 -30.74 17.41 5.53
C PRO A 443 -32.20 17.33 6.01
N GLU A 444 -32.56 16.27 6.72
CA GLU A 444 -33.83 16.24 7.41
C GLU A 444 -33.92 17.49 8.30
N GLU A 445 -34.82 18.40 7.99
CA GLU A 445 -35.19 19.47 8.93
C GLU A 445 -35.68 18.76 10.20
N LYS A 446 -34.86 18.75 11.24
CA LYS A 446 -35.33 18.37 12.57
C LYS A 446 -36.46 19.33 12.85
N GLU A 447 -37.71 18.84 12.84
CA GLU A 447 -38.87 19.61 13.29
C GLU A 447 -38.43 20.27 14.58
N ALA A 448 -38.38 21.61 14.54
CA ALA A 448 -38.15 22.38 15.75
C ALA A 448 -39.32 22.03 16.66
N VAL A 449 -39.06 21.28 17.72
CA VAL A 449 -40.02 21.07 18.81
C VAL A 449 -40.44 22.46 19.24
N LYS A 450 -41.63 22.85 18.83
CA LYS A 450 -42.28 24.06 19.35
C LYS A 450 -42.42 23.83 20.84
N ILE A 451 -41.47 24.37 21.61
CA ILE A 451 -41.62 24.52 23.04
C ILE A 451 -42.72 25.56 23.18
N GLU A 452 -43.96 25.13 23.42
CA GLU A 452 -45.03 25.99 23.85
C GLU A 452 -44.55 26.68 25.12
N ALA A 453 -44.34 27.98 25.02
CA ALA A 453 -43.93 28.79 26.13
C ALA A 453 -45.07 28.74 27.17
N THR A 454 -44.84 28.05 28.25
CA THR A 454 -45.71 28.10 29.43
C THR A 454 -45.86 29.58 29.86
N PRO A 455 -47.06 30.11 29.98
CA PRO A 455 -47.25 31.51 30.42
C PRO A 455 -46.55 31.72 31.75
N PRO A 456 -45.96 32.90 32.02
CA PRO A 456 -45.32 33.20 33.29
C PRO A 456 -46.31 33.11 34.41
N ALA A 457 -45.99 32.35 35.45
CA ALA A 457 -46.79 32.27 36.68
C ALA A 457 -46.95 33.65 37.29
N GLN A 458 -48.23 34.03 37.62
CA GLN A 458 -48.53 35.28 38.31
C GLN A 458 -47.85 35.31 39.68
N PRO A 459 -47.26 36.45 40.11
CA PRO A 459 -46.59 36.54 41.40
C PRO A 459 -47.65 36.45 42.53
N THR A 460 -47.45 35.52 43.45
CA THR A 460 -48.17 35.41 44.71
C THR A 460 -47.86 36.63 45.56
N PRO A 461 -48.91 37.23 46.21
CA PRO A 461 -48.73 38.41 47.05
C PRO A 461 -47.96 38.06 48.33
N VAL A 462 -46.93 38.85 48.62
CA VAL A 462 -46.09 38.77 49.81
C VAL A 462 -46.85 39.31 50.97
N PRO A 463 -46.97 38.65 52.15
CA PRO A 463 -47.59 39.22 53.36
C PRO A 463 -46.73 40.35 53.96
N ALA A 464 -47.36 41.42 54.34
CA ALA A 464 -46.74 42.59 54.94
C ALA A 464 -46.06 42.28 56.29
N GLU A 465 -44.76 42.58 56.34
CA GLU A 465 -44.01 42.56 57.60
C GLU A 465 -44.34 43.71 58.47
N GLN A 466 -44.68 43.39 59.75
CA GLN A 466 -44.88 44.42 60.84
C GLN A 466 -43.50 44.88 61.36
N PRO A 467 -43.35 46.15 61.78
CA PRO A 467 -42.05 46.70 62.21
C PRO A 467 -41.69 46.25 63.62
N ALA A 468 -40.58 45.56 63.80
CA ALA A 468 -40.03 45.22 65.11
C ALA A 468 -39.18 46.36 65.68
N GLY A 469 -39.45 46.65 66.90
CA GLY A 469 -38.98 47.79 67.69
C GLY A 469 -37.47 47.80 67.97
N SER A 470 -37.07 49.04 68.16
CA SER A 470 -35.74 49.49 68.61
C SER A 470 -35.30 48.87 69.92
N LYS A 471 -34.06 48.33 69.99
CA LYS A 471 -33.36 48.25 71.27
C LYS A 471 -31.92 48.76 71.16
N LYS A 472 -31.67 49.67 72.11
CA LYS A 472 -30.49 50.48 72.35
C LYS A 472 -29.14 49.75 72.53
N LYS A 473 -28.13 50.44 72.13
CA LYS A 473 -26.69 50.27 72.49
C LYS A 473 -26.46 49.95 73.97
N LYS A 474 -25.46 49.13 74.24
CA LYS A 474 -24.49 49.36 75.31
C LYS A 474 -23.11 48.88 74.87
N LYS A 475 -22.16 49.76 75.08
CA LYS A 475 -20.67 49.54 75.04
C LYS A 475 -20.23 48.49 76.06
N ASN A 476 -19.36 47.68 75.72
CA ASN A 476 -17.95 47.70 76.23
C ASN A 476 -17.07 46.91 75.26
#